data_de08606ccffd8caadf86b3bdc436249e
#
_entry.id   de08606ccffd8caadf86b3bdc436249e
#
_cell.length_a   1.000
_cell.length_b   1.000
_cell.length_c   1.000
_cell.angle_alpha   90.00
_cell.angle_beta   90.00
_cell.angle_gamma   90.00
#
_symmetry.space_group_name_H-M   'P 1'
#
loop_
_entity.id
_entity.type
_entity.pdbx_description
1 polymer ?
#
loop_
_entity_poly.entity_id
_entity_poly.type
_entity_poly.pdbx_seq_one_letter_code
_entity_poly.pdbx_strand_id
1 'polypeptide(L)'
;RAAALAAADARLPLAKMATSETGMGVVEDKVIKNHFASEYIYNKYKDERTCGVLEEDAEGGTLTLAEPVGLICAIVPTTNPTSTAIFKALISLKTRNGIVFSPHPRAAKSTCEAARLVLQAAVAAGAPEDIIGWIEAPTAELSNALMHHPDISLILATGGPGMVKAAYSSGKPAIGVGAGNVPAVIDEYADIKRAVASILMSKTFDNGVVCASEQAAIVVEPVYEAVRDRFAHHGGHVLSAEQAEAVRRVLLVKGSLNSAIVGQSAATIAEMAGFQVPPVTKVLIAEVSDTGEAEAFAHEKLSPTLALYRAADFAEACEKAAALVMLGGIGHTSVLYTDQDLQPERIRHFGEVMKTARILINTPSSQGGIGDLYNFRLAPSLTLGCGSWGGNSISENVGPRHLLNRKIVAKRAENMLWHKLPPAIYFRRGCLPFALEDLRGKKRCLIVTDRFLFDNGHLAETTAILKALGMEVEVFFEVNADPTLAVVRKAVALANSFRPDVILAFGGGSPMDAAKIMWVMYEYPDVAFEDLALRFMDIRKRIYRFPKLGAKAQLVAVPTTSGTGSEVTPFAVVTDEATGVKYPIADYELTP
;
A
#
# COMPACT_ATOMS: atom_id res chain seq x y z
N ARG A 1 -7.02 -26.50 10.67
CA ARG A 1 -7.91 -26.64 11.81
C ARG A 1 -7.30 -27.51 12.91
N ALA A 2 -6.81 -28.73 12.61
CA ALA A 2 -6.20 -29.64 13.58
C ALA A 2 -5.06 -28.97 14.35
N ALA A 3 -4.14 -28.30 13.65
CA ALA A 3 -3.03 -27.57 14.23
C ALA A 3 -3.47 -26.46 15.19
N ALA A 4 -4.50 -25.68 14.82
CA ALA A 4 -5.04 -24.62 15.68
C ALA A 4 -5.69 -25.18 16.95
N LEU A 5 -6.45 -26.27 16.84
CA LEU A 5 -7.06 -26.93 18.00
C LEU A 5 -6.01 -27.50 18.95
N ALA A 6 -4.99 -28.19 18.42
CA ALA A 6 -3.91 -28.72 19.25
C ALA A 6 -3.15 -27.63 20.02
N ALA A 7 -2.90 -26.51 19.36
CA ALA A 7 -2.29 -25.34 20.00
C ALA A 7 -3.20 -24.71 21.07
N ALA A 8 -4.51 -24.63 20.82
CA ALA A 8 -5.50 -24.14 21.78
C ALA A 8 -5.61 -25.05 23.01
N ASP A 9 -5.61 -26.36 22.82
CA ASP A 9 -5.63 -27.33 23.92
C ASP A 9 -4.36 -27.29 24.79
N ALA A 10 -3.22 -27.04 24.15
CA ALA A 10 -1.91 -26.93 24.82
C ALA A 10 -1.61 -25.50 25.39
N ARG A 11 -2.55 -24.55 25.32
CA ARG A 11 -2.32 -23.13 25.71
C ARG A 11 -1.79 -22.95 27.13
N LEU A 12 -2.27 -23.71 28.10
CA LEU A 12 -1.83 -23.66 29.51
C LEU A 12 -0.43 -24.29 29.72
N PRO A 13 -0.16 -25.53 29.31
CA PRO A 13 1.17 -26.11 29.46
C PRO A 13 2.23 -25.28 28.73
N LEU A 14 1.97 -24.78 27.53
CA LEU A 14 2.89 -23.92 26.80
C LEU A 14 3.13 -22.56 27.52
N ALA A 15 2.11 -21.96 28.12
CA ALA A 15 2.25 -20.75 28.91
C ALA A 15 3.14 -20.94 30.14
N LYS A 16 2.92 -22.04 30.91
CA LYS A 16 3.74 -22.41 32.05
C LYS A 16 5.20 -22.64 31.65
N MET A 17 5.41 -23.36 30.54
CA MET A 17 6.76 -23.64 30.03
C MET A 17 7.48 -22.36 29.64
N ALA A 18 6.82 -21.46 28.89
CA ALA A 18 7.40 -20.20 28.48
C ALA A 18 7.76 -19.29 29.65
N THR A 19 6.89 -19.17 30.65
CA THR A 19 7.18 -18.37 31.85
C THR A 19 8.31 -18.96 32.67
N SER A 20 8.35 -20.29 32.86
CA SER A 20 9.40 -20.97 33.60
C SER A 20 10.75 -20.88 32.90
N GLU A 21 10.81 -21.00 31.58
CA GLU A 21 12.05 -20.95 30.80
C GLU A 21 12.61 -19.53 30.70
N THR A 22 11.76 -18.55 30.46
CA THR A 22 12.20 -17.18 30.20
C THR A 22 12.31 -16.32 31.45
N GLY A 23 11.58 -16.65 32.51
CA GLY A 23 11.39 -15.82 33.69
C GLY A 23 10.58 -14.55 33.42
N MET A 24 9.83 -14.48 32.31
CA MET A 24 9.14 -13.27 31.85
C MET A 24 7.64 -13.44 31.81
N GLY A 25 6.92 -12.41 32.23
CA GLY A 25 5.48 -12.29 32.08
C GLY A 25 4.67 -13.09 33.10
N VAL A 26 3.40 -13.35 32.77
CA VAL A 26 2.40 -13.96 33.63
C VAL A 26 1.76 -15.14 32.90
N VAL A 27 1.61 -16.30 33.58
CA VAL A 27 1.07 -17.53 32.96
C VAL A 27 -0.32 -17.29 32.39
N GLU A 28 -1.21 -16.65 33.14
CA GLU A 28 -2.60 -16.40 32.74
C GLU A 28 -2.67 -15.57 31.45
N ASP A 29 -1.85 -14.54 31.32
CA ASP A 29 -1.82 -13.70 30.14
C ASP A 29 -1.18 -14.41 28.94
N LYS A 30 -0.17 -15.26 29.16
CA LYS A 30 0.38 -16.12 28.11
C LYS A 30 -0.62 -17.17 27.62
N VAL A 31 -1.53 -17.65 28.49
CA VAL A 31 -2.66 -18.48 28.07
C VAL A 31 -3.56 -17.72 27.10
N ILE A 32 -3.87 -16.44 27.41
CA ILE A 32 -4.67 -15.58 26.53
C ILE A 32 -3.95 -15.37 25.19
N LYS A 33 -2.64 -15.11 25.21
CA LYS A 33 -1.83 -14.95 23.98
C LYS A 33 -1.81 -16.22 23.13
N ASN A 34 -1.66 -17.41 23.74
CA ASN A 34 -1.69 -18.69 23.01
C ASN A 34 -3.08 -18.96 22.44
N HIS A 35 -4.14 -18.64 23.18
CA HIS A 35 -5.52 -18.71 22.70
C HIS A 35 -5.74 -17.78 21.51
N PHE A 36 -5.29 -16.52 21.60
CA PHE A 36 -5.34 -15.56 20.50
C PHE A 36 -4.59 -16.09 19.26
N ALA A 37 -3.36 -16.59 19.45
CA ALA A 37 -2.52 -17.09 18.37
C ALA A 37 -3.09 -18.33 17.67
N SER A 38 -3.92 -19.13 18.36
CA SER A 38 -4.56 -20.32 17.82
C SER A 38 -5.97 -20.05 17.29
N GLU A 39 -6.92 -19.69 18.15
CA GLU A 39 -8.33 -19.62 17.78
C GLU A 39 -8.70 -18.34 17.02
N TYR A 40 -8.23 -17.16 17.47
CA TYR A 40 -8.53 -15.90 16.77
C TYR A 40 -7.90 -15.88 15.39
N ILE A 41 -6.64 -16.28 15.29
CA ILE A 41 -5.93 -16.38 14.00
C ILE A 41 -6.62 -17.36 13.06
N TYR A 42 -6.97 -18.55 13.55
CA TYR A 42 -7.69 -19.53 12.75
C TYR A 42 -9.05 -19.02 12.28
N ASN A 43 -9.86 -18.47 13.18
CA ASN A 43 -11.20 -17.98 12.86
C ASN A 43 -11.18 -16.83 11.86
N LYS A 44 -10.18 -15.93 11.96
CA LYS A 44 -10.03 -14.83 11.00
C LYS A 44 -9.70 -15.33 9.60
N TYR A 45 -8.80 -16.30 9.49
CA TYR A 45 -8.21 -16.64 8.19
C TYR A 45 -8.72 -17.96 7.60
N LYS A 46 -9.57 -18.73 8.30
CA LYS A 46 -10.05 -20.05 7.83
C LYS A 46 -10.71 -19.99 6.44
N ASP A 47 -11.49 -18.97 6.18
CA ASP A 47 -12.27 -18.80 4.95
C ASP A 47 -11.53 -17.93 3.89
N GLU A 48 -10.36 -17.37 4.24
CA GLU A 48 -9.54 -16.61 3.29
C GLU A 48 -8.98 -17.53 2.21
N ARG A 49 -9.18 -17.17 0.95
CA ARG A 49 -8.64 -17.94 -0.18
C ARG A 49 -7.13 -17.71 -0.29
N THR A 50 -6.35 -18.80 -0.22
CA THR A 50 -4.87 -18.76 -0.27
C THR A 50 -4.29 -19.70 -1.32
N CYS A 51 -5.13 -20.29 -2.18
CA CYS A 51 -4.71 -21.15 -3.28
C CYS A 51 -5.64 -21.01 -4.48
N GLY A 52 -5.12 -21.31 -5.66
CA GLY A 52 -5.85 -21.19 -6.92
C GLY A 52 -6.12 -19.73 -7.29
N VAL A 53 -7.23 -19.45 -7.92
CA VAL A 53 -7.64 -18.11 -8.34
C VAL A 53 -8.10 -17.32 -7.12
N LEU A 54 -7.39 -16.22 -6.82
CA LEU A 54 -7.77 -15.27 -5.76
C LEU A 54 -8.83 -14.29 -6.25
N GLU A 55 -8.66 -13.80 -7.49
CA GLU A 55 -9.46 -12.75 -8.07
C GLU A 55 -9.55 -12.96 -9.58
N GLU A 56 -10.70 -12.74 -10.14
CA GLU A 56 -10.94 -12.72 -11.57
C GLU A 56 -11.58 -11.39 -11.95
N ASP A 57 -10.88 -10.64 -12.79
CA ASP A 57 -11.40 -9.45 -13.45
C ASP A 57 -11.76 -9.84 -14.88
N ALA A 58 -13.03 -10.15 -15.10
CA ALA A 58 -13.54 -10.56 -16.40
C ALA A 58 -13.50 -9.41 -17.42
N GLU A 59 -13.69 -8.17 -16.97
CA GLU A 59 -13.66 -6.97 -17.81
C GLU A 59 -12.22 -6.60 -18.22
N GLY A 60 -11.31 -6.59 -17.24
CA GLY A 60 -9.89 -6.35 -17.49
C GLY A 60 -9.15 -7.54 -18.09
N GLY A 61 -9.78 -8.72 -18.15
CA GLY A 61 -9.19 -9.94 -18.71
C GLY A 61 -8.03 -10.49 -17.88
N THR A 62 -8.07 -10.35 -16.55
CA THR A 62 -6.99 -10.83 -15.68
C THR A 62 -7.46 -11.84 -14.65
N LEU A 63 -6.56 -12.78 -14.31
CA LEU A 63 -6.71 -13.71 -13.21
C LEU A 63 -5.53 -13.55 -12.26
N THR A 64 -5.80 -13.39 -10.97
CA THR A 64 -4.76 -13.40 -9.94
C THR A 64 -4.74 -14.76 -9.25
N LEU A 65 -3.59 -15.43 -9.30
CA LEU A 65 -3.35 -16.74 -8.71
C LEU A 65 -2.49 -16.62 -7.45
N ALA A 66 -2.79 -17.44 -6.44
CA ALA A 66 -1.98 -17.58 -5.23
C ALA A 66 -0.90 -18.63 -5.40
N GLU A 67 0.35 -18.25 -5.15
CA GLU A 67 1.49 -19.17 -5.03
C GLU A 67 2.16 -18.99 -3.67
N PRO A 68 2.58 -20.06 -2.98
CA PRO A 68 3.35 -19.91 -1.75
C PRO A 68 4.68 -19.19 -2.03
N VAL A 69 5.20 -18.44 -1.04
CA VAL A 69 6.53 -17.81 -1.19
C VAL A 69 7.65 -18.85 -1.15
N GLY A 70 7.43 -20.00 -0.49
CA GLY A 70 8.42 -21.08 -0.35
C GLY A 70 8.80 -21.35 1.10
N LEU A 71 10.09 -21.57 1.38
CA LEU A 71 10.58 -21.83 2.72
C LEU A 71 10.81 -20.53 3.49
N ILE A 72 10.22 -20.44 4.69
CA ILE A 72 10.27 -19.25 5.55
C ILE A 72 11.25 -19.48 6.71
N CYS A 73 12.20 -18.56 6.89
CA CYS A 73 12.98 -18.45 8.12
C CYS A 73 12.21 -17.59 9.13
N ALA A 74 11.83 -18.15 10.27
CA ALA A 74 11.04 -17.48 11.29
C ALA A 74 11.87 -17.18 12.55
N ILE A 75 12.24 -15.93 12.77
CA ILE A 75 12.89 -15.47 14.00
C ILE A 75 11.84 -15.23 15.07
N VAL A 76 12.04 -15.83 16.25
CA VAL A 76 11.08 -15.81 17.38
C VAL A 76 11.72 -15.12 18.59
N PRO A 77 11.01 -14.13 19.20
CA PRO A 77 11.53 -13.40 20.35
C PRO A 77 11.40 -14.20 21.65
N THR A 78 12.16 -13.81 22.68
CA THR A 78 12.08 -14.41 24.02
C THR A 78 10.80 -14.01 24.78
N THR A 79 10.23 -12.84 24.47
CA THR A 79 9.05 -12.27 25.17
C THR A 79 7.75 -13.04 24.92
N ASN A 80 7.58 -13.56 23.70
CA ASN A 80 6.35 -14.21 23.25
C ASN A 80 6.63 -15.49 22.45
N PRO A 81 7.39 -16.46 23.00
CA PRO A 81 7.96 -17.55 22.21
C PRO A 81 6.88 -18.49 21.65
N THR A 82 5.95 -18.95 22.48
CA THR A 82 4.94 -19.94 22.11
C THR A 82 3.87 -19.35 21.19
N SER A 83 3.31 -18.20 21.55
CA SER A 83 2.26 -17.56 20.75
C SER A 83 2.78 -17.11 19.38
N THR A 84 4.02 -16.59 19.29
CA THR A 84 4.64 -16.23 18.02
C THR A 84 4.89 -17.45 17.14
N ALA A 85 5.35 -18.57 17.71
CA ALA A 85 5.56 -19.81 16.97
C ALA A 85 4.22 -20.37 16.44
N ILE A 86 3.19 -20.43 17.27
CA ILE A 86 1.84 -20.87 16.87
C ILE A 86 1.33 -20.00 15.73
N PHE A 87 1.35 -18.68 15.89
CA PHE A 87 0.88 -17.73 14.88
C PHE A 87 1.59 -17.92 13.54
N LYS A 88 2.93 -17.90 13.53
CA LYS A 88 3.72 -18.03 12.31
C LYS A 88 3.53 -19.38 11.64
N ALA A 89 3.44 -20.47 12.41
CA ALA A 89 3.15 -21.80 11.88
C ALA A 89 1.78 -21.84 11.20
N LEU A 90 0.72 -21.32 11.84
CA LEU A 90 -0.63 -21.38 11.31
C LEU A 90 -0.79 -20.58 10.01
N ILE A 91 -0.21 -19.37 9.92
CA ILE A 91 -0.28 -18.59 8.67
C ILE A 91 0.59 -19.19 7.56
N SER A 92 1.71 -19.84 7.88
CA SER A 92 2.53 -20.57 6.92
C SER A 92 1.83 -21.82 6.39
N LEU A 93 1.24 -22.63 7.26
CA LEU A 93 0.42 -23.78 6.87
C LEU A 93 -0.78 -23.36 5.99
N LYS A 94 -1.48 -22.27 6.37
CA LYS A 94 -2.61 -21.73 5.60
C LYS A 94 -2.22 -21.37 4.17
N THR A 95 -0.99 -20.92 3.97
CA THR A 95 -0.45 -20.51 2.68
C THR A 95 0.44 -21.57 2.01
N ARG A 96 0.51 -22.78 2.56
CA ARG A 96 1.28 -23.92 2.03
C ARG A 96 2.79 -23.65 1.95
N ASN A 97 3.30 -22.84 2.85
CA ASN A 97 4.73 -22.56 2.98
C ASN A 97 5.37 -23.50 4.00
N GLY A 98 6.59 -23.94 3.72
CA GLY A 98 7.46 -24.51 4.74
C GLY A 98 8.00 -23.43 5.68
N ILE A 99 8.27 -23.78 6.93
CA ILE A 99 8.79 -22.83 7.91
C ILE A 99 9.85 -23.45 8.81
N VAL A 100 10.97 -22.76 9.00
CA VAL A 100 12.01 -23.15 9.95
C VAL A 100 12.14 -22.07 11.01
N PHE A 101 11.93 -22.45 12.27
CA PHE A 101 12.05 -21.55 13.41
C PHE A 101 13.50 -21.41 13.86
N SER A 102 13.92 -20.15 14.07
CA SER A 102 15.11 -19.80 14.82
C SER A 102 14.70 -19.15 16.15
N PRO A 103 14.63 -19.94 17.22
CA PRO A 103 14.22 -19.45 18.54
C PRO A 103 15.28 -18.54 19.13
N HIS A 104 14.87 -17.67 20.05
CA HIS A 104 15.84 -17.02 20.94
C HIS A 104 16.46 -18.07 21.90
N PRO A 105 17.79 -18.04 22.18
CA PRO A 105 18.43 -19.06 23.03
C PRO A 105 17.76 -19.25 24.40
N ARG A 106 17.25 -18.16 25.01
CA ARG A 106 16.56 -18.19 26.31
C ARG A 106 15.10 -18.68 26.25
N ALA A 107 14.61 -19.05 25.07
CA ALA A 107 13.22 -19.51 24.85
C ALA A 107 13.16 -20.66 23.82
N ALA A 108 14.26 -21.40 23.69
CA ALA A 108 14.40 -22.45 22.68
C ALA A 108 13.42 -23.59 22.94
N LYS A 109 13.35 -24.08 24.17
CA LYS A 109 12.49 -25.22 24.53
C LYS A 109 11.02 -24.93 24.30
N SER A 110 10.52 -23.80 24.78
CA SER A 110 9.10 -23.44 24.65
C SER A 110 8.71 -23.14 23.21
N THR A 111 9.61 -22.53 22.42
CA THR A 111 9.38 -22.30 20.99
C THR A 111 9.32 -23.60 20.21
N CYS A 112 10.31 -24.48 20.40
CA CYS A 112 10.37 -25.78 19.73
C CYS A 112 9.18 -26.67 20.10
N GLU A 113 8.75 -26.68 21.37
CA GLU A 113 7.59 -27.44 21.80
C GLU A 113 6.29 -26.94 21.15
N ALA A 114 6.08 -25.64 21.06
CA ALA A 114 4.94 -25.06 20.35
C ALA A 114 4.95 -25.46 18.86
N ALA A 115 6.11 -25.38 18.21
CA ALA A 115 6.27 -25.79 16.81
C ALA A 115 6.02 -27.31 16.64
N ARG A 116 6.53 -28.14 17.54
CA ARG A 116 6.37 -29.59 17.51
C ARG A 116 4.88 -30.02 17.63
N LEU A 117 4.14 -29.42 18.56
CA LEU A 117 2.72 -29.71 18.74
C LEU A 117 1.90 -29.34 17.49
N VAL A 118 2.18 -28.18 16.91
CA VAL A 118 1.53 -27.75 15.66
C VAL A 118 1.87 -28.68 14.51
N LEU A 119 3.16 -29.08 14.36
CA LEU A 119 3.61 -30.01 13.32
C LEU A 119 2.91 -31.37 13.46
N GLN A 120 2.92 -31.97 14.66
CA GLN A 120 2.29 -33.28 14.89
C GLN A 120 0.81 -33.28 14.49
N ALA A 121 0.08 -32.24 14.88
CA ALA A 121 -1.34 -32.13 14.53
C ALA A 121 -1.57 -31.88 13.03
N ALA A 122 -0.65 -31.13 12.38
CA ALA A 122 -0.71 -30.91 10.95
C ALA A 122 -0.42 -32.20 10.16
N VAL A 123 0.62 -32.94 10.54
CA VAL A 123 0.98 -34.24 9.93
C VAL A 123 -0.13 -35.26 10.09
N ALA A 124 -0.72 -35.37 11.30
CA ALA A 124 -1.87 -36.23 11.56
C ALA A 124 -3.10 -35.89 10.68
N ALA A 125 -3.17 -34.65 10.19
CA ALA A 125 -4.20 -34.18 9.27
C ALA A 125 -3.76 -34.22 7.78
N GLY A 126 -2.61 -34.83 7.46
CA GLY A 126 -2.12 -35.05 6.09
C GLY A 126 -1.11 -34.04 5.56
N ALA A 127 -0.53 -33.18 6.41
CA ALA A 127 0.57 -32.32 6.01
C ALA A 127 1.88 -33.13 5.85
N PRO A 128 2.85 -32.66 5.03
CA PRO A 128 4.18 -33.25 4.99
C PRO A 128 4.88 -33.24 6.36
N GLU A 129 5.69 -34.25 6.63
CA GLU A 129 6.39 -34.39 7.92
C GLU A 129 7.44 -33.32 8.16
N ASP A 130 7.98 -32.74 7.12
CA ASP A 130 9.04 -31.72 7.11
C ASP A 130 8.53 -30.28 6.90
N ILE A 131 7.21 -30.06 6.96
CA ILE A 131 6.62 -28.73 6.68
C ILE A 131 6.99 -27.67 7.74
N ILE A 132 7.33 -28.09 8.96
CA ILE A 132 7.79 -27.22 10.06
C ILE A 132 9.08 -27.79 10.63
N GLY A 133 10.14 -26.98 10.63
CA GLY A 133 11.42 -27.30 11.28
C GLY A 133 11.82 -26.25 12.32
N TRP A 134 12.88 -26.52 13.08
CA TRP A 134 13.43 -25.59 14.06
C TRP A 134 14.89 -25.88 14.38
N ILE A 135 15.60 -24.86 14.90
CA ILE A 135 16.95 -25.00 15.46
C ILE A 135 16.81 -25.35 16.95
N GLU A 136 17.25 -26.56 17.35
CA GLU A 136 17.15 -27.02 18.75
C GLU A 136 18.09 -26.27 19.70
N ALA A 137 19.30 -25.98 19.24
CA ALA A 137 20.32 -25.25 20.00
C ALA A 137 20.69 -23.95 19.25
N PRO A 138 19.84 -22.90 19.32
CA PRO A 138 20.04 -21.68 18.56
C PRO A 138 21.23 -20.89 19.07
N THR A 139 22.05 -20.41 18.09
CA THR A 139 23.12 -19.43 18.30
C THR A 139 22.93 -18.28 17.31
N ALA A 140 23.65 -17.20 17.52
CA ALA A 140 23.65 -16.07 16.58
C ALA A 140 24.18 -16.50 15.20
N GLU A 141 25.20 -17.34 15.17
CA GLU A 141 25.83 -17.88 13.96
C GLU A 141 24.84 -18.75 13.17
N LEU A 142 24.14 -19.68 13.85
CA LEU A 142 23.16 -20.55 13.23
C LEU A 142 21.94 -19.76 12.72
N SER A 143 21.48 -18.77 13.47
CA SER A 143 20.41 -17.88 13.04
C SER A 143 20.81 -17.10 11.78
N ASN A 144 22.05 -16.60 11.76
CA ASN A 144 22.60 -15.89 10.62
C ASN A 144 22.78 -16.82 9.40
N ALA A 145 23.31 -18.04 9.61
CA ALA A 145 23.44 -19.05 8.56
C ALA A 145 22.09 -19.42 7.95
N LEU A 146 21.04 -19.61 8.78
CA LEU A 146 19.69 -19.88 8.31
C LEU A 146 19.14 -18.72 7.47
N MET A 147 19.31 -17.46 7.93
CA MET A 147 18.84 -16.28 7.16
C MET A 147 19.51 -16.16 5.78
N HIS A 148 20.75 -16.63 5.63
CA HIS A 148 21.49 -16.58 4.35
C HIS A 148 21.36 -17.86 3.52
N HIS A 149 20.70 -18.91 4.03
CA HIS A 149 20.59 -20.19 3.33
C HIS A 149 19.91 -20.01 1.96
N PRO A 150 20.43 -20.61 0.88
CA PRO A 150 19.91 -20.41 -0.48
C PRO A 150 18.41 -20.77 -0.61
N ASP A 151 17.96 -21.80 0.07
CA ASP A 151 16.56 -22.27 -0.02
C ASP A 151 15.57 -21.40 0.77
N ILE A 152 16.02 -20.49 1.62
CA ILE A 152 15.13 -19.55 2.29
C ILE A 152 14.64 -18.51 1.29
N SER A 153 13.32 -18.46 1.13
CA SER A 153 12.63 -17.54 0.22
C SER A 153 12.19 -16.25 0.91
N LEU A 154 11.88 -16.31 2.21
CA LEU A 154 11.40 -15.18 3.00
C LEU A 154 11.87 -15.28 4.44
N ILE A 155 12.28 -14.17 5.03
CA ILE A 155 12.55 -14.07 6.48
C ILE A 155 11.37 -13.36 7.15
N LEU A 156 10.78 -14.01 8.16
CA LEU A 156 9.73 -13.44 8.99
C LEU A 156 10.29 -13.20 10.40
N ALA A 157 10.84 -12.00 10.63
CA ALA A 157 11.58 -11.66 11.83
C ALA A 157 10.74 -10.90 12.86
N THR A 158 10.66 -11.42 14.08
CA THR A 158 10.15 -10.71 15.24
C THR A 158 11.23 -10.74 16.32
N GLY A 159 11.80 -9.59 16.65
CA GLY A 159 12.93 -9.54 17.57
C GLY A 159 13.42 -8.11 17.82
N GLY A 160 14.51 -7.98 18.57
CA GLY A 160 15.12 -6.68 18.82
C GLY A 160 15.68 -6.03 17.54
N PRO A 161 15.96 -4.71 17.58
CA PRO A 161 16.40 -3.94 16.40
C PRO A 161 17.59 -4.53 15.66
N GLY A 162 18.57 -5.09 16.38
CA GLY A 162 19.77 -5.72 15.79
C GLY A 162 19.42 -6.94 14.94
N MET A 163 18.51 -7.80 15.40
CA MET A 163 18.08 -8.99 14.66
C MET A 163 17.24 -8.62 13.43
N VAL A 164 16.36 -7.62 13.56
CA VAL A 164 15.58 -7.10 12.43
C VAL A 164 16.50 -6.49 11.37
N LYS A 165 17.51 -5.72 11.79
CA LYS A 165 18.52 -5.19 10.87
C LYS A 165 19.29 -6.31 10.16
N ALA A 166 19.69 -7.37 10.88
CA ALA A 166 20.37 -8.53 10.28
C ALA A 166 19.47 -9.23 9.23
N ALA A 167 18.18 -9.39 9.52
CA ALA A 167 17.22 -9.96 8.57
C ALA A 167 17.13 -9.14 7.26
N TYR A 168 17.01 -7.82 7.34
CA TYR A 168 16.97 -6.95 6.16
C TYR A 168 18.33 -6.86 5.43
N SER A 169 19.44 -7.08 6.14
CA SER A 169 20.77 -7.05 5.55
C SER A 169 21.22 -8.39 4.95
N SER A 170 20.40 -9.44 5.05
CA SER A 170 20.73 -10.79 4.56
C SER A 170 20.72 -10.93 3.04
N GLY A 171 20.18 -9.94 2.31
CA GLY A 171 19.96 -10.04 0.86
C GLY A 171 18.76 -10.88 0.46
N LYS A 172 17.98 -11.38 1.42
CA LYS A 172 16.72 -12.10 1.21
C LYS A 172 15.52 -11.16 1.41
N PRO A 173 14.37 -11.42 0.76
CA PRO A 173 13.12 -10.80 1.14
C PRO A 173 12.87 -10.99 2.64
N ALA A 174 12.53 -9.91 3.34
CA ALA A 174 12.28 -9.96 4.78
C ALA A 174 11.07 -9.14 5.18
N ILE A 175 10.32 -9.67 6.14
CA ILE A 175 9.28 -8.97 6.89
C ILE A 175 9.75 -8.94 8.34
N GLY A 176 10.28 -7.81 8.76
CA GLY A 176 10.76 -7.59 10.12
C GLY A 176 9.90 -6.57 10.82
N VAL A 177 9.79 -6.69 12.15
CA VAL A 177 9.08 -5.73 12.99
C VAL A 177 9.99 -5.22 14.07
N GLY A 178 9.99 -3.90 14.26
CA GLY A 178 10.84 -3.20 15.20
C GLY A 178 10.27 -3.13 16.61
N ALA A 179 10.98 -2.42 17.48
CA ALA A 179 10.55 -2.05 18.82
C ALA A 179 9.37 -1.06 18.76
N GLY A 180 8.57 -1.02 19.82
CA GLY A 180 7.48 -0.09 19.98
C GLY A 180 7.73 0.88 21.13
N ASN A 181 7.61 2.17 20.90
CA ASN A 181 7.61 3.19 21.96
C ASN A 181 6.28 3.95 21.93
N VAL A 182 5.24 3.30 22.41
CA VAL A 182 3.84 3.72 22.23
C VAL A 182 3.45 4.86 23.17
N PRO A 183 3.14 6.07 22.67
CA PRO A 183 2.53 7.13 23.45
C PRO A 183 1.01 6.98 23.46
N ALA A 184 0.39 7.28 24.61
CA ALA A 184 -1.05 7.42 24.77
C ALA A 184 -1.37 8.85 25.17
N VAL A 185 -2.01 9.61 24.29
CA VAL A 185 -2.50 10.96 24.59
C VAL A 185 -3.86 10.88 25.25
N ILE A 186 -4.05 11.57 26.37
CA ILE A 186 -5.32 11.72 27.07
C ILE A 186 -5.74 13.18 26.96
N ASP A 187 -6.73 13.42 26.14
CA ASP A 187 -7.32 14.71 25.84
C ASP A 187 -8.32 15.15 26.92
N GLU A 188 -8.63 16.45 27.03
CA GLU A 188 -9.62 16.97 27.99
C GLU A 188 -11.05 16.45 27.75
N TYR A 189 -11.35 15.96 26.56
CA TYR A 189 -12.65 15.33 26.21
C TYR A 189 -12.68 13.82 26.43
N ALA A 190 -11.61 13.24 26.97
CA ALA A 190 -11.54 11.81 27.21
C ALA A 190 -12.42 11.37 28.39
N ASP A 191 -13.01 10.19 28.30
CA ASP A 191 -13.47 9.46 29.46
C ASP A 191 -12.26 8.99 30.28
N ILE A 192 -11.89 9.75 31.30
CA ILE A 192 -10.72 9.50 32.16
C ILE A 192 -10.76 8.08 32.75
N LYS A 193 -11.95 7.61 33.15
CA LYS A 193 -12.11 6.28 33.76
C LYS A 193 -11.75 5.20 32.74
N ARG A 194 -12.23 5.32 31.51
CA ARG A 194 -11.92 4.39 30.40
C ARG A 194 -10.44 4.48 30.03
N ALA A 195 -9.89 5.68 29.86
CA ALA A 195 -8.51 5.89 29.48
C ALA A 195 -7.53 5.22 30.45
N VAL A 196 -7.65 5.53 31.75
CA VAL A 196 -6.78 4.97 32.79
C VAL A 196 -6.95 3.44 32.90
N ALA A 197 -8.20 2.94 32.89
CA ALA A 197 -8.43 1.49 32.95
C ALA A 197 -7.84 0.76 31.74
N SER A 198 -7.96 1.33 30.54
CA SER A 198 -7.40 0.77 29.30
C SER A 198 -5.87 0.75 29.34
N ILE A 199 -5.24 1.85 29.73
CA ILE A 199 -3.77 1.93 29.84
C ILE A 199 -3.24 0.95 30.90
N LEU A 200 -3.86 0.87 32.06
CA LEU A 200 -3.47 -0.08 33.11
C LEU A 200 -3.61 -1.54 32.63
N MET A 201 -4.75 -1.88 32.02
CA MET A 201 -4.98 -3.22 31.47
C MET A 201 -3.95 -3.59 30.41
N SER A 202 -3.65 -2.67 29.51
CA SER A 202 -2.66 -2.88 28.45
C SER A 202 -1.25 -2.99 29.00
N LYS A 203 -0.87 -2.10 29.93
CA LYS A 203 0.47 -2.04 30.50
C LYS A 203 0.81 -3.19 31.44
N THR A 204 -0.19 -3.76 32.11
CA THR A 204 0.01 -4.91 32.99
C THR A 204 -0.10 -6.25 32.26
N PHE A 205 -0.68 -6.28 31.07
CA PHE A 205 -0.83 -7.51 30.28
C PHE A 205 0.51 -8.16 30.01
N ASP A 206 0.70 -9.35 30.54
CA ASP A 206 1.94 -10.12 30.51
C ASP A 206 3.16 -9.30 30.98
N ASN A 207 2.97 -8.50 32.04
CA ASN A 207 3.96 -7.57 32.57
C ASN A 207 4.56 -6.63 31.50
N GLY A 208 3.73 -6.16 30.56
CA GLY A 208 4.11 -5.16 29.57
C GLY A 208 5.06 -5.62 28.47
N VAL A 209 5.21 -6.93 28.23
CA VAL A 209 6.11 -7.46 27.18
C VAL A 209 5.52 -7.45 25.77
N VAL A 210 4.31 -6.94 25.58
CA VAL A 210 3.78 -6.68 24.23
C VAL A 210 4.40 -5.39 23.70
N CYS A 211 5.00 -5.45 22.52
CA CYS A 211 5.63 -4.28 21.88
C CYS A 211 4.67 -3.13 21.61
N ALA A 212 3.36 -3.41 21.53
CA ALA A 212 2.31 -2.40 21.44
C ALA A 212 1.86 -1.83 22.80
N SER A 213 2.44 -2.25 23.91
CA SER A 213 2.10 -1.73 25.25
C SER A 213 2.49 -0.24 25.36
N GLU A 214 1.64 0.56 26.00
CA GLU A 214 1.89 1.97 26.21
C GLU A 214 3.19 2.17 27.03
N GLN A 215 4.07 3.04 26.54
CA GLN A 215 5.31 3.40 27.23
C GLN A 215 5.19 4.75 27.95
N ALA A 216 4.28 5.60 27.46
CA ALA A 216 4.02 6.93 28.02
C ALA A 216 2.53 7.25 27.97
N ALA A 217 2.05 7.93 29.01
CA ALA A 217 0.76 8.63 29.02
C ALA A 217 1.05 10.15 29.01
N ILE A 218 0.50 10.86 28.03
CA ILE A 218 0.66 12.30 27.86
C ILE A 218 -0.70 12.91 28.08
N VAL A 219 -0.83 13.69 29.14
CA VAL A 219 -2.11 14.17 29.65
C VAL A 219 -2.16 15.68 29.55
N VAL A 220 -3.22 16.22 28.98
CA VAL A 220 -3.43 17.67 28.92
C VAL A 220 -3.73 18.26 30.30
N GLU A 221 -3.28 19.49 30.55
CA GLU A 221 -3.34 20.18 31.83
C GLU A 221 -4.72 20.13 32.52
N PRO A 222 -5.84 20.37 31.81
CA PRO A 222 -7.16 20.43 32.49
C PRO A 222 -7.57 19.13 33.18
N VAL A 223 -7.04 17.98 32.76
CA VAL A 223 -7.42 16.66 33.32
C VAL A 223 -6.26 15.93 33.99
N TYR A 224 -5.08 16.53 34.05
CA TYR A 224 -3.86 15.88 34.51
C TYR A 224 -3.99 15.32 35.93
N GLU A 225 -4.40 16.14 36.89
CA GLU A 225 -4.51 15.70 38.29
C GLU A 225 -5.57 14.60 38.47
N ALA A 226 -6.70 14.72 37.78
CA ALA A 226 -7.73 13.69 37.81
C ALA A 226 -7.24 12.33 37.23
N VAL A 227 -6.43 12.37 36.17
CA VAL A 227 -5.81 11.16 35.55
C VAL A 227 -4.76 10.56 36.50
N ARG A 228 -3.88 11.41 37.05
CA ARG A 228 -2.85 11.01 38.02
C ARG A 228 -3.43 10.32 39.24
N ASP A 229 -4.42 10.95 39.87
CA ASP A 229 -5.11 10.40 41.04
C ASP A 229 -5.84 9.08 40.69
N ARG A 230 -6.42 9.01 39.49
CA ARG A 230 -7.08 7.81 39.03
C ARG A 230 -6.09 6.65 38.83
N PHE A 231 -4.91 6.91 38.28
CA PHE A 231 -3.83 5.92 38.20
C PHE A 231 -3.46 5.42 39.60
N ALA A 232 -3.20 6.31 40.54
CA ALA A 232 -2.83 5.97 41.91
C ALA A 232 -3.91 5.11 42.58
N HIS A 233 -5.19 5.45 42.39
CA HIS A 233 -6.32 4.73 43.00
C HIS A 233 -6.48 3.29 42.44
N HIS A 234 -6.04 3.02 41.20
CA HIS A 234 -6.22 1.72 40.54
C HIS A 234 -4.95 0.86 40.50
N GLY A 235 -3.96 1.14 41.32
CA GLY A 235 -2.75 0.33 41.48
C GLY A 235 -1.53 0.88 40.74
N GLY A 236 -1.58 2.11 40.27
CA GLY A 236 -0.40 2.87 39.85
C GLY A 236 0.35 3.42 41.07
N HIS A 237 1.64 3.13 41.19
CA HIS A 237 2.49 3.76 42.21
C HIS A 237 3.24 4.93 41.58
N VAL A 238 2.82 6.16 41.92
CA VAL A 238 3.50 7.37 41.46
C VAL A 238 4.79 7.50 42.25
N LEU A 239 5.92 7.46 41.56
CA LEU A 239 7.26 7.47 42.13
C LEU A 239 7.61 8.85 42.72
N SER A 240 8.25 8.89 43.89
CA SER A 240 8.93 10.10 44.35
C SER A 240 10.13 10.43 43.46
N ALA A 241 10.69 11.63 43.58
CA ALA A 241 11.88 12.02 42.81
C ALA A 241 13.05 11.04 43.02
N GLU A 242 13.28 10.60 44.25
CA GLU A 242 14.34 9.66 44.63
C GLU A 242 14.05 8.26 44.05
N GLN A 243 12.80 7.81 44.11
CA GLN A 243 12.39 6.54 43.56
C GLN A 243 12.51 6.53 42.01
N ALA A 244 12.09 7.62 41.35
CA ALA A 244 12.22 7.78 39.91
C ALA A 244 13.67 7.72 39.48
N GLU A 245 14.57 8.39 40.21
CA GLU A 245 16.01 8.34 39.93
C GLU A 245 16.59 6.93 40.14
N ALA A 246 16.15 6.21 41.17
CA ALA A 246 16.55 4.83 41.41
C ALA A 246 16.06 3.89 40.27
N VAL A 247 14.83 4.08 39.79
CA VAL A 247 14.29 3.30 38.67
C VAL A 247 15.02 3.63 37.35
N ARG A 248 15.37 4.90 37.07
CA ARG A 248 16.19 5.28 35.88
C ARG A 248 17.45 4.44 35.76
N ARG A 249 18.15 4.24 36.88
CA ARG A 249 19.42 3.46 36.91
C ARG A 249 19.22 1.98 36.56
N VAL A 250 18.04 1.42 36.77
CA VAL A 250 17.76 0.02 36.45
C VAL A 250 17.07 -0.15 35.10
N LEU A 251 16.48 0.90 34.52
CA LEU A 251 15.84 0.83 33.20
C LEU A 251 16.84 0.61 32.08
N LEU A 252 17.94 1.38 32.06
CA LEU A 252 18.95 1.33 31.03
C LEU A 252 20.30 0.90 31.60
N VAL A 253 20.98 -0.02 30.91
CA VAL A 253 22.33 -0.44 31.21
C VAL A 253 23.20 -0.16 29.99
N LYS A 254 24.22 0.67 30.13
CA LYS A 254 25.10 1.09 29.02
C LYS A 254 24.33 1.64 27.81
N GLY A 255 23.29 2.43 28.06
CA GLY A 255 22.45 3.05 27.03
C GLY A 255 21.46 2.12 26.32
N SER A 256 21.32 0.87 26.78
CA SER A 256 20.37 -0.09 26.22
C SER A 256 19.39 -0.59 27.28
N LEU A 257 18.21 -1.04 26.86
CA LEU A 257 17.22 -1.61 27.76
C LEU A 257 17.81 -2.75 28.59
N ASN A 258 17.66 -2.66 29.89
CA ASN A 258 18.09 -3.72 30.80
C ASN A 258 17.24 -4.97 30.65
N SER A 259 17.80 -6.02 30.10
CA SER A 259 17.08 -7.29 29.89
C SER A 259 16.57 -7.94 31.18
N ALA A 260 17.11 -7.57 32.35
CA ALA A 260 16.68 -8.12 33.63
C ALA A 260 15.32 -7.62 34.10
N ILE A 261 14.87 -6.44 33.63
CA ILE A 261 13.55 -5.90 33.99
C ILE A 261 12.44 -6.33 33.05
N VAL A 262 12.78 -6.86 31.89
CA VAL A 262 11.80 -7.22 30.85
C VAL A 262 10.85 -8.29 31.37
N GLY A 263 9.56 -8.00 31.36
CA GLY A 263 8.51 -8.92 31.83
C GLY A 263 8.49 -9.17 33.34
N GLN A 264 9.23 -8.38 34.13
CA GLN A 264 9.19 -8.47 35.59
C GLN A 264 8.01 -7.68 36.16
N SER A 265 7.57 -8.03 37.38
CA SER A 265 6.51 -7.30 38.08
C SER A 265 6.96 -5.91 38.53
N ALA A 266 6.02 -5.00 38.76
CA ALA A 266 6.31 -3.69 39.32
C ALA A 266 7.05 -3.77 40.68
N ALA A 267 6.67 -4.75 41.52
CA ALA A 267 7.33 -4.99 42.82
C ALA A 267 8.79 -5.44 42.64
N THR A 268 9.05 -6.35 41.70
CA THR A 268 10.43 -6.83 41.42
C THR A 268 11.31 -5.69 40.91
N ILE A 269 10.77 -4.82 40.03
CA ILE A 269 11.51 -3.66 39.52
C ILE A 269 11.84 -2.66 40.63
N ALA A 270 10.87 -2.40 41.53
CA ALA A 270 11.07 -1.55 42.70
C ALA A 270 12.16 -2.11 43.64
N GLU A 271 12.13 -3.43 43.89
CA GLU A 271 13.17 -4.12 44.69
C GLU A 271 14.56 -4.02 44.04
N MET A 272 14.65 -4.22 42.71
CA MET A 272 15.89 -4.02 41.96
C MET A 272 16.40 -2.57 42.03
N ALA A 273 15.50 -1.59 42.16
CA ALA A 273 15.81 -0.19 42.34
C ALA A 273 16.08 0.18 43.81
N GLY A 274 15.98 -0.78 44.75
CA GLY A 274 16.33 -0.60 46.16
C GLY A 274 15.24 -0.06 47.06
N PHE A 275 13.94 -0.19 46.65
CA PHE A 275 12.81 0.21 47.48
C PHE A 275 11.64 -0.79 47.35
N GLN A 276 10.66 -0.66 48.25
CA GLN A 276 9.48 -1.50 48.25
C GLN A 276 8.24 -0.69 47.87
N VAL A 277 7.25 -1.38 47.29
CA VAL A 277 5.94 -0.80 46.96
C VAL A 277 4.83 -1.64 47.57
N PRO A 278 3.63 -1.07 47.77
CA PRO A 278 2.49 -1.84 48.24
C PRO A 278 2.20 -3.07 47.38
N PRO A 279 1.77 -4.20 47.96
CA PRO A 279 1.50 -5.44 47.20
C PRO A 279 0.47 -5.31 46.09
N VAL A 280 -0.41 -4.29 46.19
CA VAL A 280 -1.42 -3.98 45.17
C VAL A 280 -0.88 -3.21 43.96
N THR A 281 0.42 -2.84 43.97
CA THR A 281 1.04 -2.06 42.91
C THR A 281 1.13 -2.88 41.62
N LYS A 282 0.52 -2.36 40.58
CA LYS A 282 0.48 -2.96 39.24
C LYS A 282 1.49 -2.33 38.28
N VAL A 283 1.68 -1.01 38.38
CA VAL A 283 2.51 -0.21 37.48
C VAL A 283 3.27 0.84 38.27
N LEU A 284 4.57 1.01 37.98
CA LEU A 284 5.38 2.14 38.45
C LEU A 284 5.20 3.30 37.49
N ILE A 285 4.90 4.50 38.02
CA ILE A 285 4.60 5.69 37.22
C ILE A 285 5.60 6.78 37.56
N ALA A 286 6.37 7.24 36.60
CA ALA A 286 7.28 8.37 36.75
C ALA A 286 6.68 9.62 36.09
N GLU A 287 6.56 10.69 36.85
CA GLU A 287 6.27 12.01 36.30
C GLU A 287 7.55 12.58 35.70
N VAL A 288 7.54 12.82 34.39
CA VAL A 288 8.69 13.25 33.60
C VAL A 288 8.32 14.36 32.63
N SER A 289 9.28 15.19 32.26
CA SER A 289 9.07 16.31 31.33
C SER A 289 9.86 16.17 30.03
N ASP A 290 11.04 15.53 30.10
CA ASP A 290 11.94 15.37 28.97
C ASP A 290 11.55 14.16 28.12
N THR A 291 11.45 14.35 26.78
CA THR A 291 11.18 13.33 25.78
C THR A 291 12.43 12.91 25.01
N GLY A 292 13.60 13.40 25.41
CA GLY A 292 14.88 13.19 24.72
C GLY A 292 15.54 11.86 25.05
N GLU A 293 16.62 11.56 24.34
CA GLU A 293 17.38 10.31 24.41
C GLU A 293 17.99 10.05 25.81
N ALA A 294 18.29 11.11 26.55
CA ALA A 294 18.89 11.01 27.89
C ALA A 294 17.89 10.56 28.96
N GLU A 295 16.59 10.71 28.73
CA GLU A 295 15.56 10.31 29.69
C GLU A 295 15.21 8.82 29.55
N ALA A 296 15.60 8.02 30.54
CA ALA A 296 15.39 6.56 30.51
C ALA A 296 13.89 6.19 30.39
N PHE A 297 12.99 6.98 30.99
CA PHE A 297 11.55 6.75 30.89
C PHE A 297 10.96 7.09 29.51
N ALA A 298 11.69 7.82 28.67
CA ALA A 298 11.25 8.12 27.31
C ALA A 298 11.39 6.91 26.35
N HIS A 299 12.16 5.90 26.73
CA HIS A 299 12.42 4.70 25.91
C HIS A 299 11.39 3.58 26.11
N GLU A 300 11.40 2.57 25.22
CA GLU A 300 10.66 1.32 25.42
C GLU A 300 11.19 0.59 26.67
N LYS A 301 10.28 0.09 27.50
CA LYS A 301 10.61 -0.51 28.79
C LYS A 301 10.26 -2.00 28.90
N LEU A 302 9.33 -2.49 28.08
CA LEU A 302 8.82 -3.87 28.09
C LEU A 302 8.56 -4.44 29.49
N SER A 303 8.03 -3.58 30.36
CA SER A 303 7.79 -3.84 31.79
C SER A 303 6.64 -2.96 32.29
N PRO A 304 6.04 -3.23 33.45
CA PRO A 304 4.98 -2.41 34.02
C PRO A 304 5.51 -1.09 34.62
N THR A 305 6.20 -0.32 33.79
CA THR A 305 6.75 1.00 34.10
C THR A 305 6.25 2.00 33.05
N LEU A 306 5.59 3.08 33.49
CA LEU A 306 4.96 4.07 32.63
C LEU A 306 5.53 5.46 32.88
N ALA A 307 5.85 6.20 31.82
CA ALA A 307 6.12 7.64 31.90
C ALA A 307 4.80 8.41 31.90
N LEU A 308 4.67 9.41 32.75
CA LEU A 308 3.53 10.31 32.80
C LEU A 308 3.99 11.74 32.48
N TYR A 309 3.54 12.26 31.35
CA TYR A 309 3.85 13.60 30.88
C TYR A 309 2.66 14.54 31.06
N ARG A 310 2.95 15.78 31.43
CA ARG A 310 1.99 16.87 31.41
C ARG A 310 2.15 17.67 30.12
N ALA A 311 1.05 18.06 29.48
CA ALA A 311 1.05 18.94 28.31
C ALA A 311 0.06 20.08 28.56
N ALA A 312 0.40 21.30 28.17
CA ALA A 312 -0.46 22.45 28.35
C ALA A 312 -1.79 22.31 27.58
N ASP A 313 -1.74 21.76 26.41
CA ASP A 313 -2.88 21.54 25.53
C ASP A 313 -2.72 20.30 24.62
N PHE A 314 -3.70 20.08 23.75
CA PHE A 314 -3.70 18.95 22.81
C PHE A 314 -2.56 19.04 21.78
N ALA A 315 -2.18 20.24 21.35
CA ALA A 315 -1.11 20.43 20.36
C ALA A 315 0.25 20.00 20.96
N GLU A 316 0.58 20.49 22.17
CA GLU A 316 1.80 20.08 22.87
C GLU A 316 1.78 18.58 23.20
N ALA A 317 0.61 18.01 23.53
CA ALA A 317 0.50 16.57 23.74
C ALA A 317 0.84 15.77 22.47
N CYS A 318 0.40 16.22 21.30
CA CYS A 318 0.76 15.62 20.02
C CYS A 318 2.27 15.76 19.72
N GLU A 319 2.87 16.93 20.01
CA GLU A 319 4.30 17.16 19.82
C GLU A 319 5.15 16.20 20.69
N LYS A 320 4.82 16.08 21.97
CA LYS A 320 5.48 15.12 22.89
C LYS A 320 5.30 13.67 22.42
N ALA A 321 4.10 13.31 21.99
CA ALA A 321 3.82 11.97 21.45
C ALA A 321 4.65 11.69 20.19
N ALA A 322 4.74 12.65 19.28
CA ALA A 322 5.55 12.53 18.08
C ALA A 322 7.04 12.40 18.39
N ALA A 323 7.55 13.16 19.36
CA ALA A 323 8.95 13.07 19.81
C ALA A 323 9.26 11.68 20.36
N LEU A 324 8.40 11.12 21.21
CA LEU A 324 8.57 9.76 21.76
C LEU A 324 8.52 8.67 20.67
N VAL A 325 7.65 8.82 19.68
CA VAL A 325 7.60 7.92 18.51
C VAL A 325 8.91 7.98 17.74
N MET A 326 9.45 9.18 17.51
CA MET A 326 10.71 9.35 16.78
C MET A 326 11.91 8.78 17.53
N LEU A 327 11.87 8.76 18.85
CA LEU A 327 12.97 8.24 19.67
C LEU A 327 13.16 6.72 19.53
N GLY A 328 12.09 5.93 19.35
CA GLY A 328 12.25 4.48 19.29
C GLY A 328 11.07 3.66 18.79
N GLY A 329 9.94 4.29 18.47
CA GLY A 329 8.69 3.61 18.10
C GLY A 329 8.15 3.95 16.72
N ILE A 330 8.99 4.51 15.85
CA ILE A 330 8.57 4.99 14.54
C ILE A 330 7.92 3.88 13.71
N GLY A 331 6.74 4.18 13.18
CA GLY A 331 5.94 3.22 12.41
C GLY A 331 5.13 2.22 13.25
N HIS A 332 5.30 2.15 14.59
CA HIS A 332 4.64 1.10 15.37
C HIS A 332 3.18 1.44 15.70
N THR A 333 2.89 2.02 16.84
CA THR A 333 1.52 2.24 17.33
C THR A 333 1.46 3.53 18.17
N SER A 334 0.36 4.23 18.13
CA SER A 334 0.01 5.36 19.02
C SER A 334 -1.46 5.31 19.42
N VAL A 335 -1.80 5.92 20.53
CA VAL A 335 -3.17 5.90 21.10
C VAL A 335 -3.64 7.32 21.40
N LEU A 336 -4.90 7.58 21.11
CA LEU A 336 -5.59 8.79 21.53
C LEU A 336 -6.86 8.43 22.31
N TYR A 337 -7.02 9.00 23.48
CA TYR A 337 -8.25 9.00 24.26
C TYR A 337 -8.91 10.37 24.16
N THR A 338 -10.10 10.41 23.56
CA THR A 338 -10.90 11.62 23.35
C THR A 338 -12.36 11.24 23.13
N ASP A 339 -13.26 12.21 23.06
CA ASP A 339 -14.62 11.97 22.58
C ASP A 339 -14.60 11.80 21.04
N GLN A 340 -14.79 10.58 20.59
CA GLN A 340 -14.67 10.25 19.14
C GLN A 340 -15.77 10.85 18.27
N ASP A 341 -16.92 11.17 18.88
CA ASP A 341 -18.10 11.69 18.17
C ASP A 341 -18.07 13.22 18.11
N LEU A 342 -17.58 13.86 19.18
CA LEU A 342 -17.50 15.31 19.30
C LEU A 342 -16.17 15.91 18.80
N GLN A 343 -15.09 15.09 18.71
CA GLN A 343 -13.74 15.57 18.37
C GLN A 343 -13.13 14.88 17.12
N PRO A 344 -13.85 14.76 15.99
CA PRO A 344 -13.32 14.11 14.80
C PRO A 344 -12.09 14.83 14.21
N GLU A 345 -12.00 16.16 14.37
CA GLU A 345 -10.86 16.95 13.90
C GLU A 345 -9.58 16.64 14.69
N ARG A 346 -9.68 16.42 16.00
CA ARG A 346 -8.53 16.00 16.83
C ARG A 346 -8.04 14.61 16.44
N ILE A 347 -8.96 13.70 16.15
CA ILE A 347 -8.63 12.35 15.66
C ILE A 347 -7.90 12.43 14.32
N ARG A 348 -8.38 13.28 13.40
CA ARG A 348 -7.73 13.50 12.10
C ARG A 348 -6.33 14.10 12.27
N HIS A 349 -6.22 15.17 13.04
CA HIS A 349 -4.95 15.84 13.32
C HIS A 349 -3.93 14.88 13.94
N PHE A 350 -4.34 14.12 14.97
CA PHE A 350 -3.47 13.10 15.57
C PHE A 350 -3.03 12.06 14.54
N GLY A 351 -3.95 11.63 13.64
CA GLY A 351 -3.66 10.72 12.55
C GLY A 351 -2.64 11.25 11.55
N GLU A 352 -2.66 12.54 11.26
CA GLU A 352 -1.75 13.19 10.33
C GLU A 352 -0.34 13.41 10.93
N VAL A 353 -0.28 13.74 12.23
CA VAL A 353 0.98 14.05 12.92
C VAL A 353 1.76 12.78 13.29
N MET A 354 1.07 11.72 13.73
CA MET A 354 1.73 10.49 14.21
C MET A 354 2.32 9.67 13.08
N LYS A 355 3.62 9.44 13.10
CA LYS A 355 4.32 8.54 12.18
C LYS A 355 4.26 7.09 12.68
N THR A 356 3.03 6.59 12.84
CA THR A 356 2.75 5.21 13.26
C THR A 356 1.74 4.57 12.33
N ALA A 357 1.90 3.28 12.06
CA ALA A 357 1.01 2.53 11.17
C ALA A 357 -0.33 2.18 11.81
N ARG A 358 -0.39 2.16 13.14
CA ARG A 358 -1.59 1.87 13.92
C ARG A 358 -1.88 3.05 14.86
N ILE A 359 -3.03 3.66 14.65
CA ILE A 359 -3.55 4.73 15.50
C ILE A 359 -4.83 4.20 16.13
N LEU A 360 -4.81 4.07 17.43
CA LEU A 360 -5.92 3.49 18.19
C LEU A 360 -6.68 4.60 18.91
N ILE A 361 -8.00 4.56 18.84
CA ILE A 361 -8.87 5.53 19.53
C ILE A 361 -9.61 4.82 20.65
N ASN A 362 -9.48 5.33 21.86
CA ASN A 362 -10.16 4.82 23.06
C ASN A 362 -9.99 3.32 23.32
N THR A 363 -8.82 2.78 22.94
CA THR A 363 -8.56 1.34 22.94
C THR A 363 -7.25 1.01 23.65
N PRO A 364 -7.19 0.00 24.53
CA PRO A 364 -5.95 -0.46 25.15
C PRO A 364 -4.97 -0.94 24.08
N SER A 365 -3.73 -0.43 24.10
CA SER A 365 -2.83 -0.58 22.96
C SER A 365 -2.31 -2.01 22.75
N SER A 366 -1.98 -2.73 23.82
CA SER A 366 -1.50 -4.12 23.69
C SER A 366 -2.51 -4.99 22.97
N GLN A 367 -3.77 -4.92 23.34
CA GLN A 367 -4.86 -5.72 22.78
C GLN A 367 -5.31 -5.20 21.42
N GLY A 368 -5.49 -3.88 21.29
CA GLY A 368 -5.92 -3.25 20.04
C GLY A 368 -4.86 -3.32 18.94
N GLY A 369 -3.58 -3.20 19.28
CA GLY A 369 -2.47 -3.26 18.33
C GLY A 369 -2.30 -4.62 17.67
N ILE A 370 -2.40 -5.71 18.46
CA ILE A 370 -2.38 -7.07 17.89
C ILE A 370 -3.65 -7.40 17.10
N GLY A 371 -4.70 -6.59 17.24
CA GLY A 371 -5.95 -6.69 16.49
C GLY A 371 -6.93 -7.71 17.05
N ASP A 372 -8.19 -7.49 16.78
CA ASP A 372 -9.31 -8.42 16.97
C ASP A 372 -9.54 -8.94 18.40
N LEU A 373 -8.87 -8.45 19.42
CA LEU A 373 -9.12 -8.91 20.79
C LEU A 373 -10.27 -8.15 21.47
N TYR A 374 -10.42 -6.85 21.17
CA TYR A 374 -11.49 -6.01 21.74
C TYR A 374 -12.27 -5.19 20.71
N ASN A 375 -11.69 -4.84 19.55
CA ASN A 375 -12.33 -3.92 18.62
C ASN A 375 -12.63 -4.49 17.24
N PHE A 376 -12.16 -5.68 16.89
CA PHE A 376 -12.41 -6.36 15.62
C PHE A 376 -12.08 -5.55 14.34
N ARG A 377 -11.33 -4.44 14.46
CA ARG A 377 -11.03 -3.52 13.35
C ARG A 377 -9.75 -3.86 12.62
N LEU A 378 -8.71 -4.19 13.38
CA LEU A 378 -7.44 -4.59 12.81
C LEU A 378 -7.38 -6.11 12.65
N ALA A 379 -6.69 -6.57 11.61
CA ALA A 379 -6.45 -8.00 11.42
C ALA A 379 -5.61 -8.55 12.59
N PRO A 380 -5.97 -9.70 13.18
CA PRO A 380 -5.21 -10.28 14.27
C PRO A 380 -3.83 -10.73 13.80
N SER A 381 -2.80 -10.36 14.55
CA SER A 381 -1.41 -10.69 14.23
C SER A 381 -0.51 -10.56 15.45
N LEU A 382 0.56 -11.35 15.47
CA LEU A 382 1.68 -11.20 16.41
C LEU A 382 2.96 -10.71 15.72
N THR A 383 2.81 -10.15 14.52
CA THR A 383 3.87 -9.49 13.75
C THR A 383 3.32 -8.18 13.19
N LEU A 384 3.72 -7.06 13.78
CA LEU A 384 3.13 -5.74 13.56
C LEU A 384 4.05 -4.89 12.70
N GLY A 385 3.83 -4.84 11.39
CA GLY A 385 4.63 -4.05 10.45
C GLY A 385 4.66 -2.57 10.80
N CYS A 386 5.81 -1.93 10.64
CA CYS A 386 6.04 -0.51 10.98
C CYS A 386 6.24 0.38 9.74
N GLY A 387 6.02 -0.14 8.54
CA GLY A 387 6.18 0.59 7.29
C GLY A 387 7.61 1.06 7.03
N SER A 388 7.79 1.79 5.96
CA SER A 388 9.09 2.39 5.60
C SER A 388 9.61 3.35 6.67
N TRP A 389 8.74 3.99 7.42
CA TRP A 389 9.12 4.83 8.57
C TRP A 389 9.95 4.06 9.60
N GLY A 390 9.53 2.85 9.94
CA GLY A 390 10.24 1.96 10.87
C GLY A 390 11.26 1.04 10.19
N GLY A 391 11.64 1.32 8.93
CA GLY A 391 12.56 0.48 8.16
C GLY A 391 12.01 -0.90 7.84
N ASN A 392 10.67 -1.04 7.72
CA ASN A 392 10.00 -2.30 7.45
C ASN A 392 9.41 -2.35 6.02
N SER A 393 9.28 -3.55 5.48
CA SER A 393 8.71 -3.80 4.16
C SER A 393 7.19 -3.59 4.10
N ILE A 394 6.51 -3.67 5.24
CA ILE A 394 5.06 -3.56 5.34
C ILE A 394 4.65 -2.69 6.53
N SER A 395 3.50 -2.03 6.42
CA SER A 395 2.91 -1.18 7.47
C SER A 395 1.72 -1.84 8.20
N GLU A 396 1.34 -3.05 7.81
CA GLU A 396 0.13 -3.71 8.29
C GLU A 396 0.43 -4.81 9.30
N ASN A 397 -0.60 -5.27 9.96
CA ASN A 397 -0.58 -6.51 10.71
C ASN A 397 -0.37 -7.67 9.74
N VAL A 398 0.70 -8.45 9.94
CA VAL A 398 1.05 -9.58 9.05
C VAL A 398 -0.01 -10.66 9.12
N GLY A 399 -0.43 -11.14 7.95
CA GLY A 399 -1.37 -12.24 7.78
C GLY A 399 -1.01 -13.09 6.55
N PRO A 400 -1.84 -14.08 6.19
CA PRO A 400 -1.58 -15.01 5.09
C PRO A 400 -1.24 -14.33 3.75
N ARG A 401 -1.90 -13.22 3.43
CA ARG A 401 -1.66 -12.49 2.16
C ARG A 401 -0.21 -12.04 1.95
N HIS A 402 0.55 -11.84 3.03
CA HIS A 402 1.95 -11.43 2.98
C HIS A 402 2.92 -12.62 2.75
N LEU A 403 2.40 -13.84 2.82
CA LEU A 403 3.14 -15.09 2.60
C LEU A 403 2.76 -15.75 1.26
N LEU A 404 2.22 -14.97 0.33
CA LEU A 404 1.83 -15.42 -1.00
C LEU A 404 2.49 -14.55 -2.07
N ASN A 405 3.00 -15.20 -3.11
CA ASN A 405 3.25 -14.57 -4.38
C ASN A 405 1.92 -14.47 -5.15
N ARG A 406 1.64 -13.30 -5.69
CA ARG A 406 0.47 -13.09 -6.56
C ARG A 406 0.92 -13.16 -8.01
N LYS A 407 0.49 -14.20 -8.72
CA LYS A 407 0.79 -14.41 -10.13
C LYS A 407 -0.39 -13.91 -10.97
N ILE A 408 -0.13 -13.04 -11.92
CA ILE A 408 -1.15 -12.48 -12.78
C ILE A 408 -1.10 -13.16 -14.13
N VAL A 409 -2.21 -13.76 -14.54
CA VAL A 409 -2.45 -14.20 -15.92
C VAL A 409 -3.26 -13.10 -16.60
N ALA A 410 -2.68 -12.49 -17.62
CA ALA A 410 -3.34 -11.44 -18.39
C ALA A 410 -3.70 -11.99 -19.77
N LYS A 411 -4.98 -11.93 -20.12
CA LYS A 411 -5.47 -12.26 -21.46
C LYS A 411 -5.38 -11.01 -22.34
N ARG A 412 -5.14 -11.21 -23.61
CA ARG A 412 -5.27 -10.11 -24.58
C ARG A 412 -6.72 -9.64 -24.56
N ALA A 413 -6.94 -8.37 -24.26
CA ALA A 413 -8.23 -7.72 -24.39
C ALA A 413 -8.20 -6.77 -25.59
N GLU A 414 -9.25 -6.80 -26.41
CA GLU A 414 -9.41 -5.83 -27.47
C GLU A 414 -9.68 -4.45 -26.86
N ASN A 415 -8.91 -3.46 -27.32
CA ASN A 415 -8.99 -2.10 -26.77
C ASN A 415 -10.13 -1.28 -27.38
N MET A 416 -10.80 -1.78 -28.42
CA MET A 416 -11.88 -1.08 -29.10
C MET A 416 -13.23 -1.45 -28.49
N LEU A 417 -13.67 -0.66 -27.55
CA LEU A 417 -15.02 -0.77 -26.98
C LEU A 417 -16.09 -0.22 -27.91
N TRP A 418 -15.70 0.61 -28.88
CA TRP A 418 -16.54 1.20 -29.90
C TRP A 418 -15.69 1.65 -31.10
N HIS A 419 -16.30 1.86 -32.24
CA HIS A 419 -15.67 2.51 -33.40
C HIS A 419 -16.59 3.60 -33.94
N LYS A 420 -16.01 4.61 -34.58
CA LYS A 420 -16.73 5.71 -35.20
C LYS A 420 -16.61 5.55 -36.71
N LEU A 421 -17.74 5.63 -37.37
CA LEU A 421 -17.81 5.69 -38.83
C LEU A 421 -18.15 7.12 -39.27
N PRO A 422 -17.83 7.50 -40.53
CA PRO A 422 -18.35 8.73 -41.09
C PRO A 422 -19.89 8.84 -40.95
N PRO A 423 -20.44 10.05 -40.76
CA PRO A 423 -21.89 10.24 -40.64
C PRO A 423 -22.69 9.72 -41.84
N ALA A 424 -22.07 9.76 -43.02
CA ALA A 424 -22.65 9.21 -44.25
C ALA A 424 -21.56 8.53 -45.09
N ILE A 425 -21.91 7.37 -45.67
CA ILE A 425 -21.06 6.62 -46.59
C ILE A 425 -21.85 6.34 -47.85
N TYR A 426 -21.39 6.88 -48.98
CA TYR A 426 -22.01 6.65 -50.30
C TYR A 426 -21.19 5.59 -51.02
N PHE A 427 -21.82 4.47 -51.34
CA PHE A 427 -21.17 3.31 -51.89
C PHE A 427 -21.88 2.75 -53.13
N ARG A 428 -21.62 3.35 -54.30
CA ARG A 428 -22.10 2.88 -55.57
C ARG A 428 -21.42 3.62 -56.70
N ARG A 429 -21.22 2.97 -57.85
CA ARG A 429 -20.76 3.68 -59.05
C ARG A 429 -21.73 4.82 -59.40
N GLY A 430 -21.21 6.02 -59.59
CA GLY A 430 -21.98 7.22 -59.91
C GLY A 430 -22.62 7.88 -58.67
N CYS A 431 -22.27 7.51 -57.44
CA CYS A 431 -22.78 8.14 -56.21
C CYS A 431 -22.20 9.53 -55.93
N LEU A 432 -21.09 9.92 -56.58
CA LEU A 432 -20.38 11.16 -56.29
C LEU A 432 -21.29 12.43 -56.34
N PRO A 433 -22.14 12.62 -57.39
CA PRO A 433 -23.03 13.77 -57.45
C PRO A 433 -24.02 13.80 -56.24
N PHE A 434 -24.54 12.64 -55.83
CA PHE A 434 -25.47 12.56 -54.71
C PHE A 434 -24.76 12.85 -53.39
N ALA A 435 -23.53 12.34 -53.21
CA ALA A 435 -22.75 12.58 -52.02
C ALA A 435 -22.39 14.07 -51.85
N LEU A 436 -22.08 14.75 -52.94
CA LEU A 436 -21.73 16.17 -52.91
C LEU A 436 -22.96 17.08 -52.69
N GLU A 437 -24.18 16.61 -52.96
CA GLU A 437 -25.41 17.35 -52.62
C GLU A 437 -25.54 17.65 -51.12
N ASP A 438 -24.97 16.81 -50.25
CA ASP A 438 -24.95 17.05 -48.80
C ASP A 438 -24.15 18.32 -48.44
N LEU A 439 -23.33 18.83 -49.34
CA LEU A 439 -22.54 20.05 -49.18
C LEU A 439 -23.33 21.32 -49.59
N ARG A 440 -24.60 21.20 -50.02
CA ARG A 440 -25.42 22.34 -50.41
C ARG A 440 -25.52 23.36 -49.28
N GLY A 441 -25.25 24.61 -49.58
CA GLY A 441 -25.20 25.73 -48.61
C GLY A 441 -23.81 26.01 -48.03
N LYS A 442 -22.85 25.16 -48.25
CA LYS A 442 -21.40 25.46 -48.00
C LYS A 442 -20.90 26.43 -49.04
N LYS A 443 -19.84 27.14 -48.74
CA LYS A 443 -19.35 28.26 -49.56
C LYS A 443 -18.00 28.03 -50.23
N ARG A 444 -17.07 27.35 -49.51
CA ARG A 444 -15.67 27.21 -49.96
C ARG A 444 -15.17 25.79 -49.73
N CYS A 445 -14.75 25.12 -50.77
CA CYS A 445 -14.19 23.80 -50.71
C CYS A 445 -12.69 23.81 -51.10
N LEU A 446 -11.87 23.34 -50.18
CA LEU A 446 -10.45 23.08 -50.47
C LEU A 446 -10.30 21.59 -50.77
N ILE A 447 -9.95 21.27 -52.02
CA ILE A 447 -9.64 19.89 -52.42
C ILE A 447 -8.16 19.63 -52.12
N VAL A 448 -7.88 18.54 -51.40
CA VAL A 448 -6.53 18.03 -51.09
C VAL A 448 -6.27 16.78 -51.89
N THR A 449 -5.26 16.81 -52.74
CA THR A 449 -4.98 15.71 -53.67
C THR A 449 -3.49 15.59 -54.00
N ASP A 450 -3.12 14.65 -54.83
CA ASP A 450 -1.78 14.52 -55.38
C ASP A 450 -1.66 15.12 -56.80
N ARG A 451 -0.42 15.32 -57.25
CA ARG A 451 -0.12 15.93 -58.52
C ARG A 451 -0.63 15.09 -59.71
N PHE A 452 -0.56 13.75 -59.61
CA PHE A 452 -1.02 12.87 -60.68
C PHE A 452 -2.51 13.03 -60.96
N LEU A 453 -3.34 13.03 -59.94
CA LEU A 453 -4.80 13.17 -60.08
C LEU A 453 -5.17 14.59 -60.56
N PHE A 454 -4.40 15.59 -60.17
CA PHE A 454 -4.61 16.98 -60.60
C PHE A 454 -4.24 17.16 -62.10
N ASP A 455 -3.02 16.78 -62.52
CA ASP A 455 -2.52 16.95 -63.88
C ASP A 455 -3.29 16.15 -64.93
N ASN A 456 -3.84 14.97 -64.55
CA ASN A 456 -4.64 14.12 -65.41
C ASN A 456 -6.15 14.46 -65.43
N GLY A 457 -6.58 15.55 -64.78
CA GLY A 457 -7.94 16.05 -64.83
C GLY A 457 -9.00 15.24 -64.11
N HIS A 458 -8.58 14.33 -63.18
CA HIS A 458 -9.53 13.50 -62.41
C HIS A 458 -10.44 14.29 -61.46
N LEU A 459 -10.12 15.55 -61.20
CA LEU A 459 -10.94 16.44 -60.36
C LEU A 459 -12.04 17.21 -61.14
N ALA A 460 -12.07 17.11 -62.47
CA ALA A 460 -12.93 17.91 -63.31
C ALA A 460 -14.41 17.80 -62.96
N GLU A 461 -14.88 16.54 -62.83
CA GLU A 461 -16.27 16.26 -62.42
C GLU A 461 -16.60 16.80 -61.03
N THR A 462 -15.79 16.48 -60.03
CA THR A 462 -15.93 16.94 -58.65
C THR A 462 -15.98 18.46 -58.58
N THR A 463 -15.03 19.13 -59.26
CA THR A 463 -14.96 20.60 -59.29
C THR A 463 -16.16 21.21 -59.96
N ALA A 464 -16.66 20.61 -61.09
CA ALA A 464 -17.84 21.09 -61.77
C ALA A 464 -19.10 21.02 -60.91
N ILE A 465 -19.28 19.91 -60.17
CA ILE A 465 -20.42 19.70 -59.26
C ILE A 465 -20.34 20.74 -58.12
N LEU A 466 -19.20 20.90 -57.47
CA LEU A 466 -19.05 21.86 -56.38
C LEU A 466 -19.33 23.30 -56.81
N LYS A 467 -18.84 23.68 -57.99
CA LYS A 467 -19.13 25.01 -58.58
C LYS A 467 -20.61 25.19 -58.93
N ALA A 468 -21.27 24.13 -59.42
CA ALA A 468 -22.72 24.15 -59.68
C ALA A 468 -23.55 24.30 -58.41
N LEU A 469 -23.03 23.82 -57.26
CA LEU A 469 -23.61 24.04 -55.93
C LEU A 469 -23.33 25.48 -55.37
N GLY A 470 -22.63 26.32 -56.14
CA GLY A 470 -22.32 27.69 -55.74
C GLY A 470 -21.07 27.86 -54.85
N MET A 471 -20.22 26.87 -54.80
CA MET A 471 -19.00 26.91 -53.98
C MET A 471 -17.81 27.46 -54.77
N GLU A 472 -16.99 28.27 -54.06
CA GLU A 472 -15.62 28.54 -54.48
C GLU A 472 -14.76 27.28 -54.23
N VAL A 473 -13.91 26.94 -55.20
CA VAL A 473 -13.10 25.72 -55.13
C VAL A 473 -11.64 26.11 -55.34
N GLU A 474 -10.81 25.73 -54.37
CA GLU A 474 -9.33 25.81 -54.42
C GLU A 474 -8.76 24.40 -54.34
N VAL A 475 -7.57 24.16 -54.92
CA VAL A 475 -6.95 22.83 -54.99
C VAL A 475 -5.54 22.87 -54.48
N PHE A 476 -5.26 22.06 -53.45
CA PHE A 476 -3.90 21.76 -53.01
C PHE A 476 -3.49 20.40 -53.57
N PHE A 477 -2.53 20.36 -54.48
CA PHE A 477 -2.14 19.16 -55.19
C PHE A 477 -0.67 18.71 -54.98
N GLU A 478 -0.02 19.27 -53.93
CA GLU A 478 1.37 18.96 -53.64
C GLU A 478 1.57 17.74 -52.70
N VAL A 479 0.54 16.94 -52.46
CA VAL A 479 0.69 15.76 -51.60
C VAL A 479 1.45 14.67 -52.34
N ASN A 480 2.58 14.27 -51.75
CA ASN A 480 3.38 13.14 -52.27
C ASN A 480 3.01 11.85 -51.54
N ALA A 481 3.50 10.69 -52.10
CA ALA A 481 3.50 9.45 -51.36
C ALA A 481 4.26 9.66 -50.01
N ASP A 482 3.72 9.11 -48.90
CA ASP A 482 4.25 9.38 -47.56
C ASP A 482 4.26 10.86 -47.21
N PRO A 483 3.11 11.49 -46.95
CA PRO A 483 3.02 12.92 -46.75
C PRO A 483 3.86 13.39 -45.56
N THR A 484 4.60 14.51 -45.80
CA THR A 484 5.45 15.09 -44.76
C THR A 484 4.76 16.21 -44.01
N LEU A 485 5.26 16.51 -42.82
CA LEU A 485 4.75 17.60 -41.99
C LEU A 485 4.91 18.98 -42.72
N ALA A 486 5.96 19.16 -43.51
CA ALA A 486 6.15 20.37 -44.33
C ALA A 486 5.04 20.52 -45.38
N VAL A 487 4.67 19.44 -46.06
CA VAL A 487 3.55 19.45 -47.02
C VAL A 487 2.23 19.79 -46.33
N VAL A 488 1.97 19.19 -45.17
CA VAL A 488 0.78 19.49 -44.37
C VAL A 488 0.75 20.97 -43.96
N ARG A 489 1.87 21.53 -43.50
CA ARG A 489 1.98 22.97 -43.12
C ARG A 489 1.70 23.92 -44.30
N LYS A 490 2.15 23.58 -45.51
CA LYS A 490 1.82 24.35 -46.73
C LYS A 490 0.30 24.31 -46.99
N ALA A 491 -0.31 23.14 -46.87
CA ALA A 491 -1.76 22.98 -47.04
C ALA A 491 -2.54 23.78 -45.98
N VAL A 492 -2.07 23.82 -44.74
CA VAL A 492 -2.65 24.63 -43.65
C VAL A 492 -2.53 26.12 -43.97
N ALA A 493 -1.40 26.58 -44.50
CA ALA A 493 -1.22 27.99 -44.90
C ALA A 493 -2.24 28.39 -45.98
N LEU A 494 -2.46 27.53 -46.98
CA LEU A 494 -3.49 27.74 -48.00
C LEU A 494 -4.90 27.75 -47.39
N ALA A 495 -5.20 26.79 -46.49
CA ALA A 495 -6.50 26.75 -45.80
C ALA A 495 -6.76 28.02 -44.96
N ASN A 496 -5.73 28.56 -44.28
CA ASN A 496 -5.88 29.79 -43.50
C ASN A 496 -6.15 31.03 -44.39
N SER A 497 -5.62 31.08 -45.61
CA SER A 497 -5.88 32.17 -46.55
C SER A 497 -7.25 31.99 -47.24
N PHE A 498 -7.56 30.82 -47.69
CA PHE A 498 -8.81 30.48 -48.40
C PHE A 498 -10.02 30.38 -47.48
N ARG A 499 -9.83 29.96 -46.24
CA ARG A 499 -10.87 29.74 -45.19
C ARG A 499 -11.99 28.80 -45.66
N PRO A 500 -11.67 27.54 -45.98
CA PRO A 500 -12.70 26.57 -46.42
C PRO A 500 -13.65 26.23 -45.29
N ASP A 501 -14.90 25.99 -45.62
CA ASP A 501 -15.90 25.32 -44.76
C ASP A 501 -16.13 23.85 -45.16
N VAL A 502 -15.44 23.39 -46.20
CA VAL A 502 -15.27 22.00 -46.60
C VAL A 502 -13.82 21.73 -46.98
N ILE A 503 -13.26 20.63 -46.45
CA ILE A 503 -12.00 20.04 -46.88
C ILE A 503 -12.36 18.71 -47.55
N LEU A 504 -12.07 18.58 -48.83
CA LEU A 504 -12.37 17.38 -49.59
C LEU A 504 -11.05 16.68 -49.94
N ALA A 505 -10.78 15.56 -49.28
CA ALA A 505 -9.64 14.70 -49.56
C ALA A 505 -9.96 13.81 -50.73
N PHE A 506 -9.31 14.04 -51.88
CA PHE A 506 -9.52 13.26 -53.11
C PHE A 506 -8.24 12.50 -53.47
N GLY A 507 -8.25 11.19 -53.32
CA GLY A 507 -7.05 10.41 -53.66
C GLY A 507 -6.93 9.10 -52.88
N GLY A 508 -5.70 8.62 -52.78
CA GLY A 508 -5.34 7.47 -51.97
C GLY A 508 -5.14 7.81 -50.49
N GLY A 509 -4.52 6.92 -49.74
CA GLY A 509 -4.24 7.12 -48.29
C GLY A 509 -3.46 8.41 -48.01
N SER A 510 -2.44 8.73 -48.83
CA SER A 510 -1.58 9.91 -48.59
C SER A 510 -2.33 11.24 -48.63
N PRO A 511 -3.15 11.57 -49.67
CA PRO A 511 -3.99 12.75 -49.64
C PRO A 511 -4.99 12.79 -48.49
N MET A 512 -5.59 11.66 -48.12
CA MET A 512 -6.52 11.58 -47.02
C MET A 512 -5.84 11.80 -45.68
N ASP A 513 -4.69 11.19 -45.45
CA ASP A 513 -3.93 11.35 -44.21
C ASP A 513 -3.41 12.81 -44.07
N ALA A 514 -2.88 13.40 -45.15
CA ALA A 514 -2.50 14.80 -45.16
C ALA A 514 -3.68 15.73 -44.86
N ALA A 515 -4.85 15.49 -45.47
CA ALA A 515 -6.05 16.27 -45.25
C ALA A 515 -6.56 16.19 -43.79
N LYS A 516 -6.49 15.01 -43.17
CA LYS A 516 -6.86 14.84 -41.76
C LYS A 516 -5.99 15.67 -40.82
N ILE A 517 -4.67 15.61 -40.99
CA ILE A 517 -3.77 16.39 -40.13
C ILE A 517 -3.87 17.89 -40.42
N MET A 518 -4.00 18.26 -41.70
CA MET A 518 -4.30 19.64 -42.09
C MET A 518 -5.58 20.16 -41.44
N TRP A 519 -6.65 19.35 -41.41
CA TRP A 519 -7.93 19.69 -40.78
C TRP A 519 -7.76 20.01 -39.31
N VAL A 520 -7.03 19.16 -38.54
CA VAL A 520 -6.71 19.42 -37.13
C VAL A 520 -5.99 20.75 -36.97
N MET A 521 -4.89 20.96 -37.73
CA MET A 521 -4.05 22.16 -37.61
C MET A 521 -4.76 23.42 -38.11
N TYR A 522 -5.71 23.32 -39.03
CA TYR A 522 -6.52 24.43 -39.50
C TYR A 522 -7.56 24.84 -38.43
N GLU A 523 -8.21 23.87 -37.81
CA GLU A 523 -9.21 24.16 -36.76
C GLU A 523 -8.56 24.64 -35.47
N TYR A 524 -7.40 24.11 -35.13
CA TYR A 524 -6.67 24.36 -33.89
C TYR A 524 -5.21 24.74 -34.18
N PRO A 525 -4.93 25.98 -34.54
CA PRO A 525 -3.59 26.44 -34.92
C PRO A 525 -2.53 26.29 -33.81
N ASP A 526 -2.95 26.29 -32.55
CA ASP A 526 -2.08 26.21 -31.38
C ASP A 526 -1.69 24.77 -31.00
N VAL A 527 -2.19 23.78 -31.74
CA VAL A 527 -1.86 22.37 -31.48
C VAL A 527 -0.44 22.08 -31.96
N ALA A 528 0.40 21.61 -31.04
CA ALA A 528 1.71 21.10 -31.38
C ALA A 528 1.59 19.69 -31.99
N PHE A 529 2.37 19.44 -33.06
CA PHE A 529 2.38 18.13 -33.72
C PHE A 529 2.81 17.02 -32.77
N GLU A 530 3.73 17.31 -31.87
CA GLU A 530 4.29 16.41 -30.86
C GLU A 530 3.22 15.88 -29.91
N ASP A 531 2.21 16.69 -29.62
CA ASP A 531 1.08 16.32 -28.77
C ASP A 531 0.12 15.34 -29.47
N LEU A 532 0.03 15.45 -30.80
CA LEU A 532 -0.79 14.55 -31.63
C LEU A 532 -0.09 13.23 -31.90
N ALA A 533 1.25 13.27 -32.04
CA ALA A 533 2.04 12.12 -32.43
C ALA A 533 2.10 11.07 -31.33
N LEU A 534 1.66 9.85 -31.62
CA LEU A 534 1.69 8.72 -30.69
C LEU A 534 2.65 7.65 -31.19
N ARG A 535 3.52 7.20 -30.28
CA ARG A 535 4.31 5.99 -30.52
C ARG A 535 3.52 4.71 -30.26
N PHE A 536 2.44 4.80 -29.46
CA PHE A 536 1.57 3.66 -29.10
C PHE A 536 0.12 4.02 -29.35
N MET A 537 -0.62 3.12 -29.93
CA MET A 537 -1.93 3.36 -30.52
C MET A 537 -3.13 3.27 -29.54
N ASP A 538 -2.92 3.45 -28.24
CA ASP A 538 -4.06 3.51 -27.31
C ASP A 538 -4.53 4.96 -27.10
N ILE A 539 -5.49 5.36 -27.90
CA ILE A 539 -6.07 6.71 -27.86
C ILE A 539 -6.73 7.07 -26.50
N ARG A 540 -7.03 6.09 -25.66
CA ARG A 540 -7.64 6.32 -24.34
C ARG A 540 -6.62 6.69 -23.27
N LYS A 541 -5.32 6.41 -23.49
CA LYS A 541 -4.25 6.58 -22.52
C LYS A 541 -3.42 7.84 -22.75
N ARG A 542 -3.91 8.78 -23.55
CA ARG A 542 -3.25 10.06 -23.78
C ARG A 542 -3.34 10.99 -22.58
N ILE A 543 -2.27 11.73 -22.33
CA ILE A 543 -2.30 12.91 -21.47
C ILE A 543 -2.97 14.07 -22.23
N TYR A 544 -2.61 14.27 -23.52
CA TYR A 544 -3.22 15.28 -24.37
C TYR A 544 -4.64 14.83 -24.82
N ARG A 545 -5.62 15.71 -24.66
CA ARG A 545 -6.97 15.48 -25.18
C ARG A 545 -7.05 15.98 -26.60
N PHE A 546 -7.36 15.08 -27.53
CA PHE A 546 -7.59 15.43 -28.92
C PHE A 546 -8.79 16.38 -29.03
N PRO A 547 -8.68 17.50 -29.80
CA PRO A 547 -9.76 18.46 -29.92
C PRO A 547 -10.92 17.92 -30.76
N LYS A 548 -12.12 18.41 -30.50
CA LYS A 548 -13.27 18.12 -31.36
C LYS A 548 -13.15 18.86 -32.68
N LEU A 549 -13.30 18.14 -33.78
CA LEU A 549 -13.19 18.68 -35.14
C LEU A 549 -14.57 18.94 -35.76
N GLY A 550 -14.60 19.71 -36.84
CA GLY A 550 -15.80 20.02 -37.61
C GLY A 550 -16.43 21.37 -37.31
N ALA A 551 -15.82 22.21 -36.47
CA ALA A 551 -16.34 23.54 -36.16
C ALA A 551 -16.12 24.56 -37.29
N LYS A 552 -14.95 24.53 -37.96
CA LYS A 552 -14.61 25.45 -39.07
C LYS A 552 -14.90 24.82 -40.43
N ALA A 553 -14.57 23.51 -40.59
CA ALA A 553 -14.69 22.82 -41.85
C ALA A 553 -15.14 21.37 -41.67
N GLN A 554 -16.01 20.90 -42.55
CA GLN A 554 -16.35 19.49 -42.68
C GLN A 554 -15.30 18.77 -43.51
N LEU A 555 -14.83 17.61 -43.05
CA LEU A 555 -13.96 16.75 -43.86
C LEU A 555 -14.80 15.77 -44.66
N VAL A 556 -14.50 15.64 -45.96
CA VAL A 556 -15.10 14.67 -46.88
C VAL A 556 -13.97 13.89 -47.53
N ALA A 557 -14.08 12.57 -47.60
CA ALA A 557 -13.11 11.70 -48.24
C ALA A 557 -13.66 11.03 -49.49
N VAL A 558 -12.92 11.14 -50.63
CA VAL A 558 -13.22 10.50 -51.89
C VAL A 558 -12.03 9.61 -52.26
N PRO A 559 -12.09 8.29 -51.92
CA PRO A 559 -10.96 7.39 -52.14
C PRO A 559 -10.83 7.03 -53.64
N THR A 560 -9.59 6.99 -54.13
CA THR A 560 -9.22 6.53 -55.48
C THR A 560 -8.45 5.23 -55.45
N THR A 561 -8.04 4.73 -54.28
CA THR A 561 -7.34 3.47 -54.07
C THR A 561 -8.08 2.59 -53.11
N SER A 562 -8.19 1.30 -53.43
CA SER A 562 -8.78 0.30 -52.57
C SER A 562 -7.78 -0.21 -51.55
N GLY A 563 -8.24 -0.37 -50.29
CA GLY A 563 -7.51 -1.10 -49.24
C GLY A 563 -6.87 -0.24 -48.13
N THR A 564 -6.74 1.09 -48.29
CA THR A 564 -6.16 1.95 -47.24
C THR A 564 -7.08 2.13 -46.06
N GLY A 565 -8.39 2.23 -46.31
CA GLY A 565 -9.39 2.50 -45.28
C GLY A 565 -9.32 3.90 -44.66
N SER A 566 -8.45 4.80 -45.17
CA SER A 566 -8.29 6.15 -44.61
C SER A 566 -9.59 6.95 -44.66
N GLU A 567 -10.49 6.63 -45.58
CA GLU A 567 -11.82 7.26 -45.71
C GLU A 567 -12.79 6.95 -44.55
N VAL A 568 -12.55 5.87 -43.79
CA VAL A 568 -13.43 5.40 -42.72
C VAL A 568 -12.71 5.16 -41.39
N THR A 569 -11.40 5.35 -41.33
CA THR A 569 -10.60 5.06 -40.13
C THR A 569 -10.20 6.30 -39.36
N PRO A 570 -9.96 6.16 -38.05
CA PRO A 570 -9.50 7.26 -37.18
C PRO A 570 -7.98 7.49 -37.27
N PHE A 571 -7.31 7.03 -38.33
CA PHE A 571 -5.86 7.06 -38.46
C PHE A 571 -5.42 8.03 -39.55
N ALA A 572 -4.25 8.64 -39.34
CA ALA A 572 -3.48 9.35 -40.34
C ALA A 572 -1.99 9.12 -40.08
N VAL A 573 -1.19 8.94 -41.15
CA VAL A 573 0.26 8.75 -41.04
C VAL A 573 0.95 9.94 -41.70
N VAL A 574 1.84 10.58 -40.97
CA VAL A 574 2.65 11.74 -41.45
C VAL A 574 4.10 11.53 -41.09
N THR A 575 5.00 11.86 -42.01
CA THR A 575 6.45 11.79 -41.80
C THR A 575 6.96 13.14 -41.33
N ASP A 576 7.67 13.16 -40.21
CA ASP A 576 8.50 14.30 -39.83
C ASP A 576 9.85 14.20 -40.58
N GLU A 577 10.04 15.07 -41.53
CA GLU A 577 11.25 15.08 -42.36
C GLU A 577 12.51 15.47 -41.60
N ALA A 578 12.40 16.17 -40.46
CA ALA A 578 13.56 16.54 -39.65
C ALA A 578 14.16 15.33 -38.94
N THR A 579 13.32 14.37 -38.54
CA THR A 579 13.73 13.14 -37.85
C THR A 579 13.70 11.90 -38.75
N GLY A 580 13.04 11.97 -39.90
CA GLY A 580 12.79 10.83 -40.80
C GLY A 580 11.81 9.80 -40.22
N VAL A 581 11.10 10.14 -39.14
CA VAL A 581 10.21 9.24 -38.44
C VAL A 581 8.77 9.38 -38.97
N LYS A 582 8.13 8.25 -39.25
CA LYS A 582 6.70 8.17 -39.54
C LYS A 582 5.89 8.08 -38.24
N TYR A 583 4.98 9.01 -38.08
CA TYR A 583 4.10 9.07 -36.92
C TYR A 583 2.69 8.66 -37.28
N PRO A 584 2.18 7.55 -36.75
CA PRO A 584 0.76 7.26 -36.79
C PRO A 584 0.04 8.16 -35.79
N ILE A 585 -0.90 8.93 -36.29
CA ILE A 585 -1.80 9.75 -35.46
C ILE A 585 -3.16 9.06 -35.46
N ALA A 586 -3.68 8.81 -34.29
CA ALA A 586 -4.93 8.09 -34.13
C ALA A 586 -5.87 8.80 -33.14
N ASP A 587 -7.03 9.17 -33.60
CA ASP A 587 -8.13 9.61 -32.76
C ASP A 587 -9.46 9.49 -33.52
N TYR A 588 -10.54 9.17 -32.80
CA TYR A 588 -11.86 9.04 -33.43
C TYR A 588 -12.37 10.35 -34.05
N GLU A 589 -11.85 11.50 -33.64
CA GLU A 589 -12.18 12.78 -34.25
C GLU A 589 -11.62 12.92 -35.68
N LEU A 590 -10.60 12.14 -36.06
CA LEU A 590 -10.05 12.08 -37.41
C LEU A 590 -10.90 11.27 -38.41
N THR A 591 -11.96 10.61 -37.97
CA THR A 591 -12.90 9.92 -38.87
C THR A 591 -13.67 10.98 -39.68
N PRO A 592 -13.57 10.91 -41.04
CA PRO A 592 -14.16 11.94 -41.92
C PRO A 592 -15.66 12.13 -41.75
#